data_d40f9a9cf31f3a9f8956989bb945012b
#
_entry.id   d40f9a9cf31f3a9f8956989bb945012b
#
_cell.length_a   1.000
_cell.length_b   1.000
_cell.length_c   1.000
_cell.angle_alpha   90.00
_cell.angle_beta   90.00
_cell.angle_gamma   90.00
#
_symmetry.space_group_name_H-M   'P 1'
#
loop_
_entity.id
_entity.type
_entity.pdbx_description
1 polymer ?
#
loop_
_entity_poly.entity_id
_entity_poly.type
_entity_poly.pdbx_seq_one_letter_code
_entity_poly.pdbx_strand_id
1 'polypeptide(L)'
;MATAQATGKKKALSVGMPQEGPGTPKLAAPLNGRGITDQAIREVKQLGVDHVLMGGPRMPWTEAELRPMMDKCKAGGLQISNMMIGGFPNTVYGRPGRDQEIEHFKDSIRAAGKVGMPTIEYNFYAHRAIEGYYEVEGRGGAGLTGFDIARMKGLQPLPEEGVHTLEQMWANITYFLKAVIPVAEQSGVRLALHPNDPPIKLSRGSGQIMGTVEGWKHLIGIVDSPSNGITFDCGVTREMGHDPVEVCRYFGTRDRINHVHYRNPTITVPYDKYVEGFIDTGDNDMLAVMRELVRVKYKRLVYPEHERALDYDRAVGIHNQYPGGGGYTGMVFDIGYARAMLQASLILAS
;
A
#
# COMPACT_ATOMS: atom_id res chain seq x y z
N MET A 1 20.90 61.02 19.31
CA MET A 1 20.70 60.02 18.24
C MET A 1 21.06 58.65 18.82
N ALA A 2 20.09 57.87 19.18
CA ALA A 2 20.26 56.51 19.72
C ALA A 2 20.02 55.52 18.64
N THR A 3 21.06 54.77 18.26
CA THR A 3 21.00 53.69 17.28
C THR A 3 20.42 52.44 17.95
N ALA A 4 19.23 52.06 17.55
CA ALA A 4 18.62 50.78 17.95
C ALA A 4 19.35 49.62 17.26
N GLN A 5 20.10 48.82 18.04
CA GLN A 5 20.59 47.52 17.57
C GLN A 5 19.44 46.51 17.54
N ALA A 6 19.08 46.06 16.33
CA ALA A 6 18.17 44.95 16.14
C ALA A 6 18.89 43.64 16.47
N THR A 7 18.63 43.07 17.64
CA THR A 7 19.07 41.71 18.01
C THR A 7 18.21 40.69 17.32
N GLY A 8 18.56 40.32 16.08
CA GLY A 8 18.02 39.16 15.43
C GLY A 8 18.40 37.88 16.16
N LYS A 9 17.47 37.26 16.88
CA LYS A 9 17.64 35.90 17.42
C LYS A 9 17.88 34.95 16.25
N LYS A 10 19.13 34.57 16.01
CA LYS A 10 19.46 33.42 15.17
C LYS A 10 18.81 32.19 15.80
N LYS A 11 17.76 31.66 15.12
CA LYS A 11 17.22 30.35 15.46
C LYS A 11 18.38 29.36 15.42
N ALA A 12 18.72 28.74 16.54
CA ALA A 12 19.72 27.68 16.59
C ALA A 12 19.26 26.59 15.60
N LEU A 13 20.06 26.30 14.58
CA LEU A 13 19.82 25.15 13.69
C LEU A 13 19.84 23.91 14.59
N SER A 14 18.73 23.18 14.62
CA SER A 14 18.69 21.89 15.31
C SER A 14 19.72 20.98 14.65
N VAL A 15 20.65 20.42 15.43
CA VAL A 15 21.80 19.65 14.97
C VAL A 15 21.36 18.21 14.58
N GLY A 16 20.12 17.98 14.18
CA GLY A 16 19.62 16.66 13.80
C GLY A 16 18.69 16.70 12.59
N MET A 17 18.70 15.62 11.81
CA MET A 17 17.72 15.43 10.74
C MET A 17 16.32 15.33 11.33
N PRO A 18 15.29 15.91 10.68
CA PRO A 18 13.91 15.80 11.15
C PRO A 18 13.47 14.34 11.20
N GLN A 19 12.67 14.04 12.22
CA GLN A 19 12.14 12.70 12.46
C GLN A 19 10.63 12.68 12.23
N GLU A 20 10.08 11.48 12.11
CA GLU A 20 8.65 11.28 12.10
C GLU A 20 8.00 11.89 13.36
N GLY A 21 6.87 12.55 13.16
CA GLY A 21 6.10 13.18 14.22
C GLY A 21 4.60 12.91 14.04
N PRO A 22 3.73 13.34 14.98
CA PRO A 22 2.29 13.03 14.92
C PRO A 22 1.60 13.46 13.61
N GLY A 23 2.11 14.49 12.96
CA GLY A 23 1.53 15.08 11.73
C GLY A 23 2.25 14.68 10.43
N THR A 24 3.22 13.79 10.47
CA THR A 24 4.01 13.40 9.28
C THR A 24 3.64 11.99 8.77
N PRO A 25 3.97 11.65 7.51
CA PRO A 25 3.96 10.27 7.06
C PRO A 25 4.73 9.35 8.02
N LYS A 26 4.32 8.08 8.10
CA LYS A 26 4.94 7.04 8.93
C LYS A 26 5.53 5.97 8.04
N LEU A 27 6.82 5.73 8.11
CA LEU A 27 7.42 4.62 7.40
C LEU A 27 6.96 3.30 8.01
N ALA A 28 6.69 2.32 7.18
CA ALA A 28 6.25 1.01 7.59
C ALA A 28 7.09 -0.09 6.94
N ALA A 29 7.20 -1.22 7.63
CA ALA A 29 7.81 -2.43 7.14
C ALA A 29 6.85 -3.62 7.30
N PRO A 30 6.93 -4.66 6.44
CA PRO A 30 6.08 -5.83 6.58
C PRO A 30 6.62 -6.78 7.66
N LEU A 31 5.71 -7.47 8.34
CA LEU A 31 5.98 -8.64 9.18
C LEU A 31 5.54 -9.94 8.50
N ASN A 32 5.48 -9.96 7.18
CA ASN A 32 5.02 -11.11 6.40
C ASN A 32 6.02 -12.28 6.42
N GLY A 33 5.50 -13.51 6.32
CA GLY A 33 6.29 -14.73 6.11
C GLY A 33 7.06 -15.26 7.33
N ARG A 34 7.47 -14.42 8.27
CA ARG A 34 8.23 -14.78 9.46
C ARG A 34 7.39 -14.83 10.73
N GLY A 35 6.13 -14.42 10.64
CA GLY A 35 5.26 -14.24 11.81
C GLY A 35 5.74 -13.14 12.75
N ILE A 36 5.04 -12.96 13.86
CA ILE A 36 5.40 -12.00 14.91
C ILE A 36 6.39 -12.66 15.87
N THR A 37 7.65 -12.81 15.44
CA THR A 37 8.73 -13.34 16.28
C THR A 37 9.56 -12.20 16.86
N ASP A 38 10.25 -12.45 17.97
CA ASP A 38 11.14 -11.46 18.59
C ASP A 38 12.28 -11.06 17.66
N GLN A 39 12.73 -11.99 16.80
CA GLN A 39 13.73 -11.70 15.77
C GLN A 39 13.18 -10.74 14.71
N ALA A 40 12.00 -11.03 14.14
CA ALA A 40 11.39 -10.17 13.13
C ALA A 40 11.11 -8.76 13.67
N ILE A 41 10.65 -8.67 14.93
CA ILE A 41 10.46 -7.37 15.62
C ILE A 41 11.79 -6.62 15.73
N ARG A 42 12.86 -7.28 16.20
CA ARG A 42 14.19 -6.63 16.30
C ARG A 42 14.72 -6.17 14.95
N GLU A 43 14.59 -7.00 13.91
CA GLU A 43 15.04 -6.67 12.56
C GLU A 43 14.36 -5.41 12.02
N VAL A 44 13.04 -5.26 12.20
CA VAL A 44 12.31 -4.05 11.83
C VAL A 44 12.73 -2.86 12.68
N LYS A 45 12.88 -3.03 14.00
CA LYS A 45 13.35 -1.95 14.88
C LYS A 45 14.75 -1.45 14.55
N GLN A 46 15.63 -2.33 14.08
CA GLN A 46 16.98 -1.96 13.61
C GLN A 46 16.95 -1.04 12.40
N LEU A 47 15.87 -1.09 11.59
CA LEU A 47 15.65 -0.16 10.49
C LEU A 47 15.14 1.20 10.96
N GLY A 48 14.88 1.38 12.26
CA GLY A 48 14.31 2.61 12.83
C GLY A 48 12.85 2.82 12.42
N VAL A 49 12.10 1.76 12.18
CA VAL A 49 10.67 1.78 11.87
C VAL A 49 9.88 1.42 13.12
N ASP A 50 8.79 2.14 13.35
CA ASP A 50 7.89 1.92 14.49
C ASP A 50 6.54 1.32 14.07
N HIS A 51 6.22 1.34 12.79
CA HIS A 51 4.95 0.86 12.24
C HIS A 51 5.14 -0.35 11.33
N VAL A 52 4.24 -1.31 11.46
CA VAL A 52 4.25 -2.52 10.63
C VAL A 52 2.89 -2.79 10.01
N LEU A 53 2.93 -3.52 8.89
CA LEU A 53 1.77 -4.09 8.23
C LEU A 53 1.96 -5.59 8.04
N MET A 54 0.85 -6.32 7.87
CA MET A 54 0.88 -7.76 7.63
C MET A 54 -0.44 -8.28 7.08
N GLY A 55 -0.47 -9.52 6.63
CA GLY A 55 -1.71 -10.25 6.38
C GLY A 55 -2.46 -10.49 7.68
N GLY A 56 -3.77 -10.28 7.68
CA GLY A 56 -4.63 -10.60 8.80
C GLY A 56 -4.96 -12.09 8.88
N PRO A 57 -5.53 -12.56 9.99
CA PRO A 57 -6.04 -13.93 10.12
C PRO A 57 -7.21 -14.17 9.16
N ARG A 58 -7.70 -15.41 9.13
CA ARG A 58 -8.92 -15.74 8.36
C ARG A 58 -10.14 -15.01 8.95
N MET A 59 -10.99 -14.43 8.07
CA MET A 59 -12.25 -13.84 8.50
C MET A 59 -13.24 -14.87 9.09
N PRO A 60 -14.12 -14.46 10.03
CA PRO A 60 -14.15 -13.16 10.69
C PRO A 60 -13.04 -13.00 11.72
N TRP A 61 -12.45 -11.81 11.82
CA TRP A 61 -11.50 -11.49 12.88
C TRP A 61 -12.21 -11.29 14.21
N THR A 62 -11.55 -11.65 15.30
CA THR A 62 -12.01 -11.40 16.65
C THR A 62 -11.00 -10.57 17.44
N GLU A 63 -11.49 -9.84 18.45
CA GLU A 63 -10.60 -9.13 19.37
C GLU A 63 -9.63 -10.09 20.08
N ALA A 64 -10.09 -11.28 20.43
CA ALA A 64 -9.27 -12.30 21.11
C ALA A 64 -8.10 -12.79 20.26
N GLU A 65 -8.25 -12.82 18.92
CA GLU A 65 -7.15 -13.18 18.00
C GLU A 65 -6.21 -11.99 17.75
N LEU A 66 -6.76 -10.79 17.58
CA LEU A 66 -5.94 -9.62 17.23
C LEU A 66 -5.15 -9.06 18.42
N ARG A 67 -5.75 -9.07 19.63
CA ARG A 67 -5.16 -8.47 20.82
C ARG A 67 -3.76 -9.01 21.14
N PRO A 68 -3.51 -10.34 21.19
CA PRO A 68 -2.17 -10.87 21.43
C PRO A 68 -1.14 -10.45 20.37
N MET A 69 -1.58 -10.30 19.10
CA MET A 69 -0.70 -9.86 18.01
C MET A 69 -0.27 -8.40 18.23
N MET A 70 -1.24 -7.53 18.53
CA MET A 70 -1.00 -6.12 18.82
C MET A 70 -0.11 -5.94 20.04
N ASP A 71 -0.38 -6.68 21.13
CA ASP A 71 0.35 -6.58 22.39
C ASP A 71 1.81 -7.07 22.23
N LYS A 72 2.02 -8.16 21.48
CA LYS A 72 3.37 -8.67 21.20
C LYS A 72 4.20 -7.66 20.38
N CYS A 73 3.64 -7.08 19.35
CA CYS A 73 4.31 -6.01 18.57
C CYS A 73 4.61 -4.81 19.47
N LYS A 74 3.64 -4.37 20.26
CA LYS A 74 3.76 -3.23 21.17
C LYS A 74 4.85 -3.46 22.23
N ALA A 75 4.94 -4.67 22.80
CA ALA A 75 6.00 -5.01 23.74
C ALA A 75 7.40 -4.91 23.11
N GLY A 76 7.51 -5.17 21.80
CA GLY A 76 8.75 -4.99 21.04
C GLY A 76 8.95 -3.57 20.46
N GLY A 77 8.09 -2.62 20.81
CA GLY A 77 8.17 -1.22 20.35
C GLY A 77 7.65 -0.99 18.92
N LEU A 78 6.81 -1.89 18.41
CA LEU A 78 6.15 -1.78 17.10
C LEU A 78 4.64 -1.62 17.25
N GLN A 79 4.02 -0.94 16.28
CA GLN A 79 2.58 -0.85 16.16
C GLN A 79 2.12 -1.49 14.85
N ILE A 80 1.21 -2.47 14.91
CA ILE A 80 0.50 -2.94 13.72
C ILE A 80 -0.51 -1.86 13.34
N SER A 81 -0.31 -1.23 12.20
CA SER A 81 -1.12 -0.09 11.76
C SER A 81 -1.91 -0.36 10.48
N ASN A 82 -1.68 -1.50 9.83
CA ASN A 82 -2.45 -2.00 8.69
C ASN A 82 -2.43 -3.53 8.68
N MET A 83 -3.57 -4.14 8.38
CA MET A 83 -3.66 -5.56 8.03
C MET A 83 -4.44 -5.72 6.74
N MET A 84 -3.92 -6.58 5.85
CA MET A 84 -4.64 -6.97 4.65
C MET A 84 -5.64 -8.07 4.97
N ILE A 85 -6.89 -7.86 4.57
CA ILE A 85 -8.00 -8.81 4.73
C ILE A 85 -8.35 -9.43 3.37
N GLY A 86 -8.68 -10.72 3.39
CA GLY A 86 -9.12 -11.46 2.21
C GLY A 86 -10.09 -12.57 2.59
N GLY A 87 -10.46 -13.41 1.61
CA GLY A 87 -11.32 -14.57 1.87
C GLY A 87 -12.82 -14.28 1.74
N PHE A 88 -13.23 -13.36 0.85
CA PHE A 88 -14.63 -13.02 0.55
C PHE A 88 -14.96 -13.10 -0.96
N PRO A 89 -14.66 -14.25 -1.63
CA PRO A 89 -14.83 -14.38 -3.08
C PRO A 89 -16.30 -14.29 -3.52
N ASN A 90 -17.26 -14.75 -2.70
CA ASN A 90 -18.67 -14.63 -3.03
C ASN A 90 -19.12 -13.18 -3.12
N THR A 91 -18.56 -12.31 -2.29
CA THR A 91 -18.81 -10.87 -2.31
C THR A 91 -18.21 -10.26 -3.59
N VAL A 92 -16.97 -10.61 -3.94
CA VAL A 92 -16.31 -10.13 -5.15
C VAL A 92 -17.07 -10.56 -6.40
N TYR A 93 -17.51 -11.83 -6.46
CA TYR A 93 -18.20 -12.41 -7.63
C TYR A 93 -19.71 -12.15 -7.64
N GLY A 94 -20.29 -11.59 -6.59
CA GLY A 94 -21.73 -11.39 -6.49
C GLY A 94 -22.53 -12.68 -6.35
N ARG A 95 -21.96 -13.72 -5.74
CA ARG A 95 -22.53 -15.08 -5.61
C ARG A 95 -23.33 -15.27 -4.33
N PRO A 96 -24.17 -16.33 -4.24
CA PRO A 96 -24.78 -16.72 -2.96
C PRO A 96 -23.74 -16.90 -1.86
N GLY A 97 -24.05 -16.42 -0.65
CA GLY A 97 -23.10 -16.37 0.47
C GLY A 97 -22.38 -15.03 0.66
N ARG A 98 -22.53 -14.10 -0.29
CA ARG A 98 -21.91 -12.76 -0.18
C ARG A 98 -22.33 -12.00 1.08
N ASP A 99 -23.59 -12.11 1.47
CA ASP A 99 -24.11 -11.36 2.64
C ASP A 99 -23.48 -11.86 3.94
N GLN A 100 -23.23 -13.18 4.04
CA GLN A 100 -22.50 -13.76 5.17
C GLN A 100 -21.03 -13.30 5.19
N GLU A 101 -20.36 -13.27 4.03
CA GLU A 101 -18.99 -12.75 3.94
C GLU A 101 -18.93 -11.26 4.32
N ILE A 102 -19.94 -10.47 3.93
CA ILE A 102 -20.05 -9.06 4.31
C ILE A 102 -20.21 -8.92 5.84
N GLU A 103 -21.03 -9.76 6.49
CA GLU A 103 -21.13 -9.73 7.95
C GLU A 103 -19.81 -10.13 8.61
N HIS A 104 -19.10 -11.15 8.14
CA HIS A 104 -17.77 -11.52 8.62
C HIS A 104 -16.75 -10.38 8.43
N PHE A 105 -16.84 -9.63 7.32
CA PHE A 105 -16.00 -8.46 7.08
C PHE A 105 -16.32 -7.33 8.09
N LYS A 106 -17.60 -7.07 8.37
CA LYS A 106 -18.03 -6.10 9.39
C LYS A 106 -17.55 -6.48 10.79
N ASP A 107 -17.61 -7.76 11.14
CA ASP A 107 -17.11 -8.24 12.43
C ASP A 107 -15.59 -8.03 12.53
N SER A 108 -14.86 -8.27 11.44
CA SER A 108 -13.43 -7.99 11.35
C SER A 108 -13.12 -6.49 11.53
N ILE A 109 -13.92 -5.60 10.93
CA ILE A 109 -13.79 -4.15 11.14
C ILE A 109 -14.00 -3.77 12.61
N ARG A 110 -15.05 -4.32 13.24
CA ARG A 110 -15.34 -4.07 14.67
C ARG A 110 -14.19 -4.55 15.56
N ALA A 111 -13.65 -5.74 15.28
CA ALA A 111 -12.51 -6.28 16.02
C ALA A 111 -11.26 -5.39 15.86
N ALA A 112 -10.97 -4.96 14.64
CA ALA A 112 -9.88 -4.02 14.36
C ALA A 112 -10.01 -2.71 15.15
N GLY A 113 -11.20 -2.11 15.15
CA GLY A 113 -11.49 -0.91 15.93
C GLY A 113 -11.26 -1.10 17.43
N LYS A 114 -11.73 -2.23 18.00
CA LYS A 114 -11.55 -2.55 19.41
C LYS A 114 -10.09 -2.69 19.84
N VAL A 115 -9.22 -3.15 18.96
CA VAL A 115 -7.78 -3.25 19.23
C VAL A 115 -7.01 -1.99 18.86
N GLY A 116 -7.68 -0.96 18.31
CA GLY A 116 -7.04 0.30 17.92
C GLY A 116 -6.22 0.22 16.63
N MET A 117 -6.51 -0.74 15.74
CA MET A 117 -5.89 -0.83 14.42
C MET A 117 -6.58 0.15 13.44
N PRO A 118 -5.84 1.13 12.88
CA PRO A 118 -6.47 2.24 12.17
C PRO A 118 -6.86 1.93 10.73
N THR A 119 -6.23 0.94 10.09
CA THR A 119 -6.41 0.68 8.66
C THR A 119 -6.57 -0.80 8.36
N ILE A 120 -7.50 -1.12 7.48
CA ILE A 120 -7.64 -2.44 6.84
C ILE A 120 -7.46 -2.24 5.34
N GLU A 121 -6.51 -2.94 4.77
CA GLU A 121 -6.29 -3.00 3.33
C GLU A 121 -6.96 -4.24 2.73
N TYR A 122 -7.49 -4.12 1.51
CA TYR A 122 -8.16 -5.22 0.84
C TYR A 122 -8.06 -5.12 -0.68
N ASN A 123 -8.25 -6.24 -1.36
CA ASN A 123 -8.34 -6.34 -2.81
C ASN A 123 -9.77 -6.62 -3.25
N PHE A 124 -10.14 -6.15 -4.45
CA PHE A 124 -11.45 -6.41 -5.03
C PHE A 124 -11.33 -6.64 -6.54
N TYR A 125 -10.86 -7.81 -6.92
CA TYR A 125 -10.72 -8.25 -8.31
C TYR A 125 -11.09 -9.73 -8.43
N ALA A 126 -11.66 -10.11 -9.58
CA ALA A 126 -11.97 -11.52 -9.85
C ALA A 126 -10.70 -12.33 -10.12
N HIS A 127 -9.75 -11.76 -10.85
CA HIS A 127 -8.47 -12.37 -11.16
C HIS A 127 -7.34 -11.34 -11.12
N ARG A 128 -6.22 -11.67 -10.46
CA ARG A 128 -5.00 -10.87 -10.49
C ARG A 128 -4.12 -11.33 -11.66
N ALA A 129 -3.69 -10.40 -12.49
CA ALA A 129 -2.97 -10.68 -13.74
C ALA A 129 -1.48 -11.00 -13.57
N ILE A 130 -1.16 -11.89 -12.64
CA ILE A 130 0.23 -12.21 -12.26
C ILE A 130 1.02 -12.95 -13.34
N GLU A 131 0.34 -13.57 -14.31
CA GLU A 131 0.98 -14.31 -15.40
C GLU A 131 1.75 -13.42 -16.37
N GLY A 132 1.47 -12.11 -16.32
CA GLY A 132 2.23 -11.10 -17.06
C GLY A 132 3.61 -10.82 -16.49
N TYR A 133 3.89 -11.22 -15.24
CA TYR A 133 5.17 -10.97 -14.58
C TYR A 133 6.27 -11.94 -15.02
N TYR A 134 7.50 -11.43 -15.06
CA TYR A 134 8.73 -12.19 -15.30
C TYR A 134 9.92 -11.50 -14.66
N GLU A 135 11.00 -12.26 -14.43
CA GLU A 135 12.23 -11.67 -13.90
C GLU A 135 13.04 -10.98 -15.00
N VAL A 136 13.56 -9.82 -14.66
CA VAL A 136 14.49 -9.02 -15.46
C VAL A 136 15.78 -8.83 -14.67
N GLU A 137 16.92 -8.92 -15.36
CA GLU A 137 18.20 -8.61 -14.74
C GLU A 137 18.38 -7.09 -14.61
N GLY A 138 18.66 -6.63 -13.40
CA GLY A 138 18.95 -5.26 -13.05
C GLY A 138 20.44 -5.00 -12.84
N ARG A 139 20.76 -3.87 -12.21
CA ARG A 139 22.13 -3.48 -11.89
C ARG A 139 22.81 -4.55 -11.05
N GLY A 140 24.05 -4.92 -11.46
CA GLY A 140 24.86 -5.91 -10.73
C GLY A 140 24.27 -7.32 -10.69
N GLY A 141 23.36 -7.67 -11.60
CA GLY A 141 22.69 -8.98 -11.62
C GLY A 141 21.51 -9.10 -10.66
N ALA A 142 21.09 -8.04 -9.99
CA ALA A 142 19.93 -8.06 -9.12
C ALA A 142 18.64 -8.38 -9.90
N GLY A 143 17.68 -9.08 -9.28
CA GLY A 143 16.40 -9.37 -9.88
C GLY A 143 15.46 -8.17 -9.83
N LEU A 144 14.81 -7.88 -10.98
CA LEU A 144 13.72 -6.91 -11.11
C LEU A 144 12.47 -7.62 -11.60
N THR A 145 11.30 -7.07 -11.32
CA THR A 145 10.02 -7.61 -11.80
C THR A 145 9.60 -6.89 -13.07
N GLY A 146 9.63 -7.57 -14.22
CA GLY A 146 9.06 -7.08 -15.46
C GLY A 146 7.59 -7.47 -15.57
N PHE A 147 6.79 -6.66 -16.25
CA PHE A 147 5.45 -6.97 -16.70
C PHE A 147 5.33 -6.79 -18.21
N ASP A 148 4.67 -7.72 -18.87
CA ASP A 148 4.33 -7.63 -20.29
C ASP A 148 2.95 -8.27 -20.53
N ILE A 149 1.97 -7.45 -20.92
CA ILE A 149 0.59 -7.88 -21.17
C ILE A 149 0.51 -8.95 -22.29
N ALA A 150 1.50 -8.97 -23.21
CA ALA A 150 1.54 -9.96 -24.29
C ALA A 150 1.63 -11.40 -23.74
N ARG A 151 2.20 -11.61 -22.55
CA ARG A 151 2.27 -12.91 -21.88
C ARG A 151 0.90 -13.43 -21.43
N MET A 152 -0.09 -12.55 -21.31
CA MET A 152 -1.45 -12.88 -20.93
C MET A 152 -2.36 -13.18 -22.13
N LYS A 153 -1.85 -13.02 -23.34
CA LYS A 153 -2.64 -13.23 -24.56
C LYS A 153 -3.12 -14.68 -24.65
N GLY A 154 -4.43 -14.85 -24.85
CA GLY A 154 -5.05 -16.15 -25.04
C GLY A 154 -5.32 -16.93 -23.75
N LEU A 155 -5.02 -16.37 -22.58
CA LEU A 155 -5.39 -16.99 -21.31
C LEU A 155 -6.91 -17.03 -21.17
N GLN A 156 -7.43 -18.23 -20.89
CA GLN A 156 -8.86 -18.44 -20.71
C GLN A 156 -9.28 -18.09 -19.28
N PRO A 157 -10.55 -17.73 -19.06
CA PRO A 157 -11.11 -17.60 -17.71
C PRO A 157 -10.91 -18.87 -16.89
N LEU A 158 -10.71 -18.72 -15.60
CA LEU A 158 -10.68 -19.85 -14.66
C LEU A 158 -12.11 -20.20 -14.24
N PRO A 159 -12.51 -21.50 -14.33
CA PRO A 159 -13.90 -21.89 -14.04
C PRO A 159 -14.39 -21.49 -12.65
N GLU A 160 -13.50 -21.54 -11.65
CA GLU A 160 -13.82 -21.21 -10.26
C GLU A 160 -14.02 -19.71 -10.04
N GLU A 161 -13.37 -18.85 -10.83
CA GLU A 161 -13.50 -17.39 -10.77
C GLU A 161 -14.67 -16.91 -11.64
N GLY A 162 -14.79 -17.45 -12.86
CA GLY A 162 -15.77 -17.04 -13.85
C GLY A 162 -15.38 -15.76 -14.59
N VAL A 163 -16.33 -15.19 -15.31
CA VAL A 163 -16.19 -13.93 -16.06
C VAL A 163 -17.15 -12.91 -15.51
N HIS A 164 -16.65 -11.71 -15.22
CA HIS A 164 -17.44 -10.62 -14.66
C HIS A 164 -17.25 -9.36 -15.49
N THR A 165 -18.34 -8.78 -15.98
CA THR A 165 -18.26 -7.49 -16.67
C THR A 165 -17.82 -6.39 -15.71
N LEU A 166 -17.27 -5.30 -16.24
CA LEU A 166 -16.89 -4.15 -15.43
C LEU A 166 -18.09 -3.59 -14.64
N GLU A 167 -19.28 -3.59 -15.26
CA GLU A 167 -20.52 -3.15 -14.61
C GLU A 167 -20.91 -4.06 -13.45
N GLN A 168 -20.80 -5.39 -13.60
CA GLN A 168 -21.04 -6.35 -12.50
C GLN A 168 -20.08 -6.12 -11.35
N MET A 169 -18.78 -5.92 -11.64
CA MET A 169 -17.78 -5.66 -10.60
C MET A 169 -18.06 -4.35 -9.85
N TRP A 170 -18.50 -3.29 -10.56
CA TRP A 170 -18.94 -2.05 -9.93
C TRP A 170 -20.21 -2.23 -9.09
N ALA A 171 -21.16 -3.00 -9.55
CA ALA A 171 -22.37 -3.32 -8.78
C ALA A 171 -22.02 -4.08 -7.48
N ASN A 172 -21.12 -5.07 -7.58
CA ASN A 172 -20.70 -5.88 -6.43
C ASN A 172 -19.97 -5.05 -5.38
N ILE A 173 -18.99 -4.22 -5.79
CA ILE A 173 -18.28 -3.38 -4.81
C ILE A 173 -19.18 -2.28 -4.23
N THR A 174 -20.12 -1.74 -5.02
CA THR A 174 -21.10 -0.77 -4.52
C THR A 174 -21.97 -1.35 -3.42
N TYR A 175 -22.46 -2.58 -3.62
CA TYR A 175 -23.24 -3.30 -2.60
C TYR A 175 -22.40 -3.51 -1.34
N PHE A 176 -21.17 -3.97 -1.49
CA PHE A 176 -20.23 -4.18 -0.39
C PHE A 176 -19.94 -2.89 0.38
N LEU A 177 -19.52 -1.81 -0.31
CA LEU A 177 -19.13 -0.55 0.35
C LEU A 177 -20.28 0.09 1.12
N LYS A 178 -21.48 0.09 0.56
CA LYS A 178 -22.68 0.62 1.26
C LYS A 178 -22.96 -0.12 2.57
N ALA A 179 -22.59 -1.40 2.65
CA ALA A 179 -22.78 -2.20 3.85
C ALA A 179 -21.66 -2.03 4.88
N VAL A 180 -20.39 -1.91 4.46
CA VAL A 180 -19.23 -1.97 5.37
C VAL A 180 -18.74 -0.58 5.81
N ILE A 181 -18.86 0.47 4.98
CA ILE A 181 -18.33 1.80 5.31
C ILE A 181 -18.97 2.40 6.57
N PRO A 182 -20.29 2.33 6.78
CA PRO A 182 -20.87 2.82 8.05
C PRO A 182 -20.30 2.12 9.29
N VAL A 183 -19.97 0.83 9.20
CA VAL A 183 -19.35 0.08 10.30
C VAL A 183 -17.89 0.52 10.50
N ALA A 184 -17.17 0.78 9.42
CA ALA A 184 -15.81 1.29 9.49
C ALA A 184 -15.74 2.67 10.17
N GLU A 185 -16.66 3.58 9.83
CA GLU A 185 -16.80 4.89 10.49
C GLU A 185 -17.06 4.75 12.00
N GLN A 186 -18.06 3.93 12.38
CA GLN A 186 -18.39 3.70 13.78
C GLN A 186 -17.25 3.08 14.57
N SER A 187 -16.41 2.28 13.91
CA SER A 187 -15.27 1.59 14.52
C SER A 187 -13.98 2.41 14.51
N GLY A 188 -13.98 3.60 13.89
CA GLY A 188 -12.78 4.41 13.73
C GLY A 188 -11.72 3.79 12.82
N VAL A 189 -12.13 2.89 11.91
CA VAL A 189 -11.27 2.16 10.98
C VAL A 189 -11.38 2.75 9.58
N ARG A 190 -10.27 2.80 8.86
CA ARG A 190 -10.23 3.20 7.45
C ARG A 190 -10.01 1.99 6.56
N LEU A 191 -10.80 1.87 5.52
CA LEU A 191 -10.63 0.85 4.50
C LEU A 191 -9.79 1.41 3.35
N ALA A 192 -8.78 0.68 2.93
CA ALA A 192 -7.87 1.04 1.84
C ALA A 192 -8.01 -0.01 0.73
N LEU A 193 -8.73 0.31 -0.36
CA LEU A 193 -8.77 -0.58 -1.50
C LEU A 193 -7.47 -0.46 -2.29
N HIS A 194 -6.77 -1.59 -2.43
CA HIS A 194 -5.57 -1.68 -3.24
C HIS A 194 -5.92 -1.56 -4.73
N PRO A 195 -5.14 -0.82 -5.54
CA PRO A 195 -5.34 -0.79 -6.99
C PRO A 195 -5.16 -2.18 -7.61
N ASN A 196 -5.66 -2.34 -8.83
CA ASN A 196 -5.26 -3.50 -9.62
C ASN A 196 -3.77 -3.37 -9.96
N ASP A 197 -3.01 -4.38 -9.56
CA ASP A 197 -1.58 -4.47 -9.81
C ASP A 197 -1.27 -5.88 -10.35
N PRO A 198 -1.00 -5.99 -11.64
CA PRO A 198 -0.85 -4.93 -12.67
C PRO A 198 -2.17 -4.20 -13.03
N PRO A 199 -2.10 -2.89 -13.45
CA PRO A 199 -3.28 -2.06 -13.69
C PRO A 199 -3.92 -2.29 -15.06
N ILE A 200 -4.15 -3.53 -15.44
CA ILE A 200 -4.81 -3.88 -16.70
C ILE A 200 -6.33 -3.69 -16.61
N LYS A 201 -6.97 -3.43 -17.75
CA LYS A 201 -8.43 -3.18 -17.78
C LYS A 201 -9.26 -4.46 -17.75
N LEU A 202 -8.68 -5.56 -18.23
CA LEU A 202 -9.35 -6.86 -18.35
C LEU A 202 -8.36 -7.97 -17.99
N SER A 203 -8.72 -8.85 -17.05
CA SER A 203 -7.93 -10.00 -16.66
C SER A 203 -8.77 -11.28 -16.80
N ARG A 204 -8.33 -12.22 -17.63
CA ARG A 204 -9.04 -13.48 -17.91
C ARG A 204 -10.55 -13.32 -18.16
N GLY A 205 -10.90 -12.25 -18.91
CA GLY A 205 -12.29 -11.91 -19.24
C GLY A 205 -13.03 -11.08 -18.18
N SER A 206 -12.46 -10.83 -17.02
CA SER A 206 -13.09 -10.04 -15.95
C SER A 206 -12.58 -8.60 -15.94
N GLY A 207 -13.52 -7.65 -15.81
CA GLY A 207 -13.24 -6.21 -15.73
C GLY A 207 -12.56 -5.84 -14.42
N GLN A 208 -11.59 -4.91 -14.49
CA GLN A 208 -10.77 -4.46 -13.36
C GLN A 208 -11.18 -3.04 -12.94
N ILE A 209 -11.90 -2.92 -11.82
CA ILE A 209 -12.46 -1.63 -11.35
C ILE A 209 -11.39 -0.64 -10.89
N MET A 210 -10.28 -1.13 -10.37
CA MET A 210 -9.18 -0.31 -9.87
C MET A 210 -8.00 -0.18 -10.83
N GLY A 211 -8.19 -0.57 -12.10
CA GLY A 211 -7.17 -0.50 -13.16
C GLY A 211 -7.05 0.88 -13.82
N THR A 212 -7.71 1.92 -13.30
CA THR A 212 -7.62 3.30 -13.82
C THR A 212 -7.81 4.33 -12.71
N VAL A 213 -7.20 5.51 -12.86
CA VAL A 213 -7.39 6.62 -11.91
C VAL A 213 -8.86 7.07 -11.86
N GLU A 214 -9.59 7.01 -12.98
CA GLU A 214 -11.02 7.30 -13.00
C GLU A 214 -11.83 6.28 -12.20
N GLY A 215 -11.43 5.00 -12.22
CA GLY A 215 -12.00 3.98 -11.33
C GLY A 215 -11.76 4.32 -9.85
N TRP A 216 -10.57 4.78 -9.50
CA TRP A 216 -10.27 5.22 -8.13
C TRP A 216 -11.15 6.41 -7.70
N LYS A 217 -11.36 7.39 -8.60
CA LYS A 217 -12.25 8.52 -8.35
C LYS A 217 -13.70 8.06 -8.17
N HIS A 218 -14.16 7.12 -9.01
CA HIS A 218 -15.50 6.55 -8.88
C HIS A 218 -15.69 5.82 -7.55
N LEU A 219 -14.71 5.02 -7.12
CA LEU A 219 -14.74 4.28 -5.85
C LEU A 219 -15.04 5.20 -4.65
N ILE A 220 -14.28 6.28 -4.51
CA ILE A 220 -14.44 7.20 -3.36
C ILE A 220 -15.76 7.96 -3.39
N GLY A 221 -16.42 8.02 -4.54
CA GLY A 221 -17.75 8.65 -4.73
C GLY A 221 -18.91 7.71 -4.38
N ILE A 222 -18.72 6.39 -4.28
CA ILE A 222 -19.78 5.43 -3.97
C ILE A 222 -20.38 5.67 -2.57
N VAL A 223 -19.51 5.88 -1.60
CA VAL A 223 -19.84 6.35 -0.24
C VAL A 223 -18.86 7.46 0.10
N ASP A 224 -19.37 8.67 0.26
CA ASP A 224 -18.55 9.85 0.56
C ASP A 224 -18.12 9.86 2.04
N SER A 225 -17.06 9.13 2.33
CA SER A 225 -16.53 8.93 3.69
C SER A 225 -15.02 8.83 3.69
N PRO A 226 -14.30 9.43 4.66
CA PRO A 226 -12.89 9.18 4.87
C PRO A 226 -12.55 7.71 5.13
N SER A 227 -13.51 6.91 5.63
CA SER A 227 -13.33 5.47 5.80
C SER A 227 -13.37 4.70 4.48
N ASN A 228 -13.88 5.29 3.39
CA ASN A 228 -13.81 4.78 2.02
C ASN A 228 -12.65 5.45 1.27
N GLY A 229 -11.52 4.81 1.21
CA GLY A 229 -10.34 5.36 0.55
C GLY A 229 -9.54 4.31 -0.21
N ILE A 230 -8.42 4.74 -0.73
CA ILE A 230 -7.54 3.91 -1.56
C ILE A 230 -6.22 3.64 -0.83
N THR A 231 -5.58 2.54 -1.20
CA THR A 231 -4.12 2.46 -1.18
C THR A 231 -3.61 3.25 -2.37
N PHE A 232 -2.98 4.39 -2.11
CA PHE A 232 -2.29 5.16 -3.15
C PHE A 232 -0.96 4.49 -3.44
N ASP A 233 -0.88 3.81 -4.58
CA ASP A 233 0.35 3.22 -5.09
C ASP A 233 0.93 4.14 -6.17
N CYS A 234 2.07 4.76 -5.86
CA CYS A 234 2.72 5.69 -6.81
C CYS A 234 3.35 4.94 -7.99
N GLY A 235 3.70 3.66 -7.81
CA GLY A 235 4.17 2.79 -8.89
C GLY A 235 3.05 2.47 -9.86
N VAL A 236 1.92 1.91 -9.38
CA VAL A 236 0.72 1.64 -10.22
C VAL A 236 0.27 2.90 -10.94
N THR A 237 0.31 4.05 -10.26
CA THR A 237 -0.02 5.33 -10.90
C THR A 237 0.86 5.61 -12.10
N ARG A 238 2.17 5.38 -11.99
CA ARG A 238 3.12 5.54 -13.10
C ARG A 238 2.93 4.48 -14.19
N GLU A 239 2.65 3.24 -13.81
CA GLU A 239 2.34 2.14 -14.73
C GLU A 239 1.13 2.45 -15.61
N MET A 240 0.16 3.18 -15.10
CA MET A 240 -0.98 3.72 -15.85
C MET A 240 -0.63 4.96 -16.71
N GLY A 241 0.63 5.45 -16.65
CA GLY A 241 1.07 6.64 -17.40
C GLY A 241 0.68 7.97 -16.76
N HIS A 242 0.23 7.99 -15.53
CA HIS A 242 -0.14 9.22 -14.81
C HIS A 242 1.03 9.76 -13.96
N ASP A 243 0.94 11.06 -13.63
CA ASP A 243 1.84 11.69 -12.66
C ASP A 243 1.37 11.38 -11.22
N PRO A 244 2.17 10.64 -10.41
CA PRO A 244 1.79 10.29 -9.07
C PRO A 244 1.67 11.51 -8.14
N VAL A 245 2.35 12.62 -8.43
CA VAL A 245 2.20 13.87 -7.64
C VAL A 245 0.80 14.45 -7.80
N GLU A 246 0.28 14.49 -9.03
CA GLU A 246 -1.07 14.99 -9.30
C GLU A 246 -2.14 14.07 -8.71
N VAL A 247 -1.98 12.75 -8.83
CA VAL A 247 -2.91 11.77 -8.26
C VAL A 247 -2.88 11.83 -6.74
N CYS A 248 -1.69 11.91 -6.11
CA CYS A 248 -1.52 12.11 -4.67
C CYS A 248 -2.25 13.38 -4.21
N ARG A 249 -2.09 14.48 -4.93
CA ARG A 249 -2.78 15.75 -4.64
C ARG A 249 -4.28 15.61 -4.67
N TYR A 250 -4.81 14.96 -5.71
CA TYR A 250 -6.26 14.78 -5.87
C TYR A 250 -6.89 14.02 -4.70
N PHE A 251 -6.34 12.85 -4.34
CA PHE A 251 -6.88 12.02 -3.27
C PHE A 251 -6.49 12.52 -1.88
N GLY A 252 -5.28 13.05 -1.71
CA GLY A 252 -4.76 13.54 -0.43
C GLY A 252 -5.51 14.76 0.08
N THR A 253 -5.82 15.75 -0.78
CA THR A 253 -6.61 16.93 -0.39
C THR A 253 -8.05 16.60 -0.01
N ARG A 254 -8.54 15.41 -0.40
CA ARG A 254 -9.87 14.88 -0.06
C ARG A 254 -9.86 13.94 1.14
N ASP A 255 -8.69 13.70 1.75
CA ASP A 255 -8.47 12.72 2.83
C ASP A 255 -8.93 11.29 2.44
N ARG A 256 -8.62 10.89 1.19
CA ARG A 256 -8.98 9.58 0.64
C ARG A 256 -7.78 8.63 0.44
N ILE A 257 -6.59 9.04 0.83
CA ILE A 257 -5.43 8.14 0.90
C ILE A 257 -5.43 7.50 2.29
N ASN A 258 -5.73 6.20 2.35
CA ASN A 258 -5.79 5.46 3.60
C ASN A 258 -4.53 4.63 3.84
N HIS A 259 -3.81 4.28 2.78
CA HIS A 259 -2.49 3.66 2.79
C HIS A 259 -1.66 4.15 1.61
N VAL A 260 -0.34 4.02 1.66
CA VAL A 260 0.57 4.38 0.56
C VAL A 260 1.54 3.25 0.30
N HIS A 261 1.59 2.80 -0.96
CA HIS A 261 2.67 2.01 -1.53
C HIS A 261 3.63 2.92 -2.28
N TYR A 262 4.91 2.84 -1.94
CA TYR A 262 5.92 3.81 -2.36
C TYR A 262 7.04 3.10 -3.13
N ARG A 263 6.88 2.94 -4.45
CA ARG A 263 7.75 2.22 -5.35
C ARG A 263 7.94 2.92 -6.70
N ASN A 264 8.91 2.49 -7.49
CA ASN A 264 9.38 3.28 -8.63
C ASN A 264 9.61 2.41 -9.88
N PRO A 265 8.61 2.24 -10.77
CA PRO A 265 8.77 1.51 -12.02
C PRO A 265 9.36 2.37 -13.13
N THR A 266 9.95 1.70 -14.12
CA THR A 266 10.31 2.27 -15.43
C THR A 266 9.33 1.80 -16.48
N ILE A 267 8.71 2.73 -17.21
CA ILE A 267 7.62 2.46 -18.14
C ILE A 267 8.12 2.38 -19.58
N THR A 268 7.81 1.29 -20.26
CA THR A 268 8.02 1.18 -21.72
C THR A 268 6.75 1.56 -22.47
N VAL A 269 5.60 0.98 -22.06
CA VAL A 269 4.29 1.30 -22.60
C VAL A 269 3.31 1.33 -21.41
N PRO A 270 2.63 2.45 -21.15
CA PRO A 270 1.66 2.53 -20.07
C PRO A 270 0.64 1.40 -20.14
N TYR A 271 0.30 0.79 -19.00
CA TYR A 271 -0.53 -0.40 -18.81
C TYR A 271 0.06 -1.71 -19.32
N ASP A 272 0.85 -1.68 -20.41
CA ASP A 272 1.14 -2.88 -21.18
C ASP A 272 2.53 -3.46 -20.88
N LYS A 273 3.53 -2.58 -20.64
CA LYS A 273 4.91 -3.03 -20.45
C LYS A 273 5.72 -2.09 -19.57
N TYR A 274 6.27 -2.63 -18.50
CA TYR A 274 7.09 -1.89 -17.53
C TYR A 274 8.01 -2.82 -16.74
N VAL A 275 8.93 -2.22 -16.02
CA VAL A 275 9.82 -2.93 -15.07
C VAL A 275 9.76 -2.21 -13.73
N GLU A 276 9.42 -2.95 -12.69
CA GLU A 276 9.56 -2.51 -11.31
C GLU A 276 11.01 -2.62 -10.90
N GLY A 277 11.68 -1.47 -10.88
CA GLY A 277 13.09 -1.34 -10.60
C GLY A 277 13.38 -1.09 -9.12
N PHE A 278 14.64 -0.71 -8.86
CA PHE A 278 14.98 -0.16 -7.55
C PHE A 278 14.27 1.16 -7.32
N ILE A 279 13.92 1.44 -6.08
CA ILE A 279 13.19 2.64 -5.69
C ILE A 279 13.88 3.96 -6.12
N ASP A 280 15.20 3.93 -6.33
CA ASP A 280 16.04 5.06 -6.75
C ASP A 280 16.21 5.22 -8.26
N THR A 281 15.65 4.35 -9.11
CA THR A 281 15.96 4.29 -10.56
C THR A 281 14.78 4.29 -11.52
N GLY A 282 13.54 4.44 -11.07
CA GLY A 282 12.37 4.47 -11.95
C GLY A 282 12.03 5.87 -12.48
N ASP A 283 10.87 5.98 -13.12
CA ASP A 283 10.39 7.20 -13.80
C ASP A 283 9.65 8.17 -12.87
N ASN A 284 9.50 7.85 -11.58
CA ASN A 284 8.90 8.73 -10.59
C ASN A 284 9.95 9.65 -9.95
N ASP A 285 9.61 10.92 -9.80
CA ASP A 285 10.29 11.80 -8.82
C ASP A 285 9.80 11.46 -7.41
N MET A 286 10.50 10.50 -6.78
CA MET A 286 10.15 10.00 -5.46
C MET A 286 10.19 11.10 -4.40
N LEU A 287 11.10 12.08 -4.51
CA LEU A 287 11.13 13.23 -3.60
C LEU A 287 9.87 14.09 -3.76
N ALA A 288 9.45 14.38 -4.99
CA ALA A 288 8.24 15.15 -5.24
C ALA A 288 6.98 14.45 -4.71
N VAL A 289 6.87 13.12 -4.87
CA VAL A 289 5.77 12.32 -4.29
C VAL A 289 5.76 12.44 -2.77
N MET A 290 6.91 12.28 -2.09
CA MET A 290 6.97 12.39 -0.63
C MET A 290 6.66 13.81 -0.16
N ARG A 291 7.14 14.83 -0.86
CA ARG A 291 6.81 16.24 -0.57
C ARG A 291 5.32 16.50 -0.70
N GLU A 292 4.67 15.90 -1.69
CA GLU A 292 3.22 16.05 -1.87
C GLU A 292 2.45 15.38 -0.72
N LEU A 293 2.87 14.18 -0.26
CA LEU A 293 2.29 13.55 0.93
C LEU A 293 2.42 14.44 2.17
N VAL A 294 3.58 15.07 2.38
CA VAL A 294 3.78 16.04 3.47
C VAL A 294 2.87 17.27 3.30
N ARG A 295 2.80 17.81 2.07
CA ARG A 295 1.97 18.98 1.74
C ARG A 295 0.48 18.77 2.00
N VAL A 296 -0.06 17.60 1.63
CA VAL A 296 -1.46 17.24 1.90
C VAL A 296 -1.71 16.78 3.32
N LYS A 297 -0.69 16.87 4.21
CA LYS A 297 -0.74 16.48 5.63
C LYS A 297 -1.11 15.02 5.84
N TYR A 298 -0.65 14.16 4.95
CA TYR A 298 -0.78 12.72 5.11
C TYR A 298 0.00 12.25 6.35
N LYS A 299 -0.62 11.48 7.23
CA LYS A 299 -0.04 11.10 8.53
C LYS A 299 -0.15 9.61 8.84
N ARG A 300 -0.46 8.80 7.80
CA ARG A 300 -0.58 7.34 7.90
C ARG A 300 0.64 6.66 7.28
N LEU A 301 0.52 5.36 7.04
CA LEU A 301 1.63 4.53 6.59
C LEU A 301 2.08 4.85 5.16
N VAL A 302 3.38 4.93 4.99
CA VAL A 302 4.10 4.85 3.72
C VAL A 302 4.91 3.57 3.74
N TYR A 303 4.56 2.64 2.88
CA TYR A 303 5.22 1.36 2.75
C TYR A 303 6.04 1.33 1.46
N PRO A 304 7.38 1.37 1.55
CA PRO A 304 8.23 1.04 0.42
C PRO A 304 8.11 -0.47 0.18
N GLU A 305 7.57 -0.83 -0.98
CA GLU A 305 7.28 -2.23 -1.29
C GLU A 305 7.94 -2.69 -2.58
N HIS A 306 7.74 -3.96 -2.92
CA HIS A 306 8.32 -4.61 -4.07
C HIS A 306 9.86 -4.47 -4.10
N GLU A 307 10.49 -4.69 -2.95
CA GLU A 307 11.94 -4.73 -2.82
C GLU A 307 12.58 -5.69 -3.83
N ARG A 308 13.77 -5.35 -4.30
CA ARG A 308 14.44 -6.10 -5.36
C ARG A 308 15.31 -7.23 -4.83
N ALA A 309 15.40 -8.33 -5.61
CA ALA A 309 16.17 -9.50 -5.22
C ALA A 309 17.68 -9.24 -5.31
N LEU A 310 18.32 -9.08 -4.16
CA LEU A 310 19.76 -8.99 -4.03
C LEU A 310 20.39 -10.38 -3.79
N ASP A 311 21.66 -10.54 -4.14
CA ASP A 311 22.39 -11.81 -3.98
C ASP A 311 22.30 -12.37 -2.55
N TYR A 312 22.36 -11.49 -1.55
CA TYR A 312 22.26 -11.92 -0.15
C TYR A 312 20.88 -12.55 0.15
N ASP A 313 19.79 -11.92 -0.28
CA ASP A 313 18.45 -12.44 -0.08
C ASP A 313 18.26 -13.79 -0.79
N ARG A 314 18.81 -13.94 -2.00
CA ARG A 314 18.81 -15.21 -2.76
C ARG A 314 19.63 -16.30 -2.07
N ALA A 315 20.79 -15.96 -1.54
CA ALA A 315 21.67 -16.92 -0.87
C ALA A 315 21.07 -17.49 0.42
N VAL A 316 20.25 -16.70 1.13
CA VAL A 316 19.55 -17.18 2.35
C VAL A 316 18.16 -17.74 2.06
N GLY A 317 17.76 -17.83 0.79
CA GLY A 317 16.48 -18.41 0.38
C GLY A 317 15.27 -17.55 0.70
N ILE A 318 15.45 -16.26 0.90
CA ILE A 318 14.36 -15.30 1.12
C ILE A 318 13.99 -14.70 -0.22
N HIS A 319 12.80 -15.02 -0.69
CA HIS A 319 12.25 -14.50 -1.95
C HIS A 319 10.84 -13.97 -1.70
N ASN A 320 10.52 -12.87 -2.37
CA ASN A 320 9.14 -12.44 -2.53
C ASN A 320 8.40 -13.43 -3.47
N GLN A 321 7.08 -13.43 -3.45
CA GLN A 321 6.24 -14.23 -4.34
C GLN A 321 6.31 -13.81 -5.82
N TYR A 322 6.92 -12.66 -6.11
CA TYR A 322 7.05 -12.12 -7.47
C TYR A 322 8.40 -12.51 -8.08
N PRO A 323 8.46 -12.78 -9.40
CA PRO A 323 9.73 -12.93 -10.11
C PRO A 323 10.63 -11.70 -9.87
N GLY A 324 11.87 -11.91 -9.49
CA GLY A 324 12.81 -10.81 -9.20
C GLY A 324 12.54 -10.04 -7.90
N GLY A 325 11.52 -10.45 -7.12
CA GLY A 325 11.24 -9.87 -5.81
C GLY A 325 12.27 -10.25 -4.77
N GLY A 326 12.60 -9.32 -3.88
CA GLY A 326 13.64 -9.41 -2.87
C GLY A 326 13.15 -9.87 -1.49
N GLY A 327 13.96 -9.57 -0.52
CA GLY A 327 13.71 -9.88 0.87
C GLY A 327 14.22 -8.79 1.80
N TYR A 328 14.80 -9.22 2.95
CA TYR A 328 15.21 -8.27 3.99
C TYR A 328 16.23 -7.22 3.52
N THR A 329 17.22 -7.62 2.71
CA THR A 329 18.26 -6.69 2.25
C THR A 329 17.71 -5.63 1.30
N GLY A 330 16.82 -6.03 0.38
CA GLY A 330 16.10 -5.09 -0.47
C GLY A 330 15.23 -4.13 0.35
N MET A 331 14.52 -4.64 1.36
CA MET A 331 13.72 -3.82 2.29
C MET A 331 14.58 -2.80 3.06
N VAL A 332 15.78 -3.18 3.51
CA VAL A 332 16.74 -2.25 4.17
C VAL A 332 17.07 -1.07 3.26
N PHE A 333 17.35 -1.35 1.99
CA PHE A 333 17.65 -0.32 0.99
C PHE A 333 16.45 0.62 0.78
N ASP A 334 15.26 0.07 0.55
CA ASP A 334 14.06 0.85 0.24
C ASP A 334 13.61 1.72 1.41
N ILE A 335 13.65 1.20 2.64
CA ILE A 335 13.35 1.97 3.85
C ILE A 335 14.38 3.09 4.07
N GLY A 336 15.67 2.80 3.85
CA GLY A 336 16.73 3.83 3.95
C GLY A 336 16.50 4.96 2.97
N TYR A 337 16.18 4.65 1.72
CA TYR A 337 15.86 5.63 0.69
C TYR A 337 14.59 6.44 1.00
N ALA A 338 13.50 5.76 1.35
CA ALA A 338 12.23 6.43 1.70
C ALA A 338 12.40 7.37 2.92
N ARG A 339 13.22 6.98 3.89
CA ARG A 339 13.56 7.85 5.05
C ARG A 339 14.29 9.09 4.60
N ALA A 340 15.28 8.96 3.72
CA ALA A 340 15.99 10.12 3.18
C ALA A 340 15.05 11.09 2.46
N MET A 341 14.08 10.54 1.66
CA MET A 341 13.07 11.35 0.98
C MET A 341 12.13 12.04 1.96
N LEU A 342 11.71 11.36 3.04
CA LEU A 342 10.87 11.96 4.07
C LEU A 342 11.61 13.09 4.80
N GLN A 343 12.85 12.87 5.23
CA GLN A 343 13.67 13.87 5.92
C GLN A 343 13.90 15.11 5.05
N ALA A 344 14.26 14.91 3.78
CA ALA A 344 14.40 15.99 2.81
C ALA A 344 13.08 16.76 2.62
N SER A 345 11.96 16.06 2.53
CA SER A 345 10.63 16.68 2.38
C SER A 345 10.25 17.52 3.59
N LEU A 346 10.57 17.06 4.80
CA LEU A 346 10.30 17.80 6.04
C LEU A 346 11.19 19.06 6.17
N ILE A 347 12.45 19.00 5.72
CA ILE A 347 13.33 20.18 5.66
C ILE A 347 12.77 21.22 4.69
N LEU A 348 12.31 20.78 3.51
CA LEU A 348 11.78 21.66 2.47
C LEU A 348 10.40 22.25 2.82
N ALA A 349 9.69 21.67 3.77
CA ALA A 349 8.40 22.15 4.27
C ALA A 349 8.50 23.07 5.49
N SER A 350 9.66 23.17 6.15
CA SER A 350 9.94 24.03 7.30
C SER A 350 10.37 25.44 6.87
#